data_e98a681caa15825120d835ae25a639fc
#
_entry.id   e98a681caa15825120d835ae25a639fc
#
_cell.length_a   1.000
_cell.length_b   1.000
_cell.length_c   1.000
_cell.angle_alpha   90.00
_cell.angle_beta   90.00
_cell.angle_gamma   90.00
#
_symmetry.space_group_name_H-M   'P 1'
#
loop_
_entity.id
_entity.type
_entity.pdbx_description
1 polymer ?
#
loop_
_entity_poly.entity_id
_entity_poly.type
_entity_poly.pdbx_seq_one_letter_code
_entity_poly.pdbx_strand_id
1 'polypeptide(L)'
;YSIKDEIPTFKEQIVYVSVNKKATKELLKTNPSAKNIKKYLEFETEYVGHGIDRAVACVFQEDAVIVDAGSEITVNIIKNSKNKGGFILPGFSAFSKTYPKISKKLKFDFEKNVNLDKIPLQTKDAIQYAMLKSIILPIKEVSKNKNIIFTGGDGKLLSGYFKNSVYKKDLIFENMKRIIDANNCVA
;
A
#
# COMPACT_ATOMS: atom_id res chain seq x y z
N TYR A 1 7.95 9.20 0.68
CA TYR A 1 9.01 10.19 0.74
C TYR A 1 8.50 11.54 0.24
N SER A 2 8.59 12.58 1.06
CA SER A 2 8.41 13.97 0.61
C SER A 2 9.68 14.34 -0.16
N ILE A 3 9.56 14.67 -1.45
CA ILE A 3 10.68 15.12 -2.27
C ILE A 3 10.96 16.60 -1.87
N LYS A 4 11.57 16.77 -0.73
CA LYS A 4 12.13 18.07 -0.30
C LYS A 4 13.66 18.06 -0.35
N ASP A 5 14.26 16.88 -0.40
CA ASP A 5 15.71 16.71 -0.41
C ASP A 5 16.16 16.33 -1.82
N GLU A 6 17.33 16.80 -2.20
CA GLU A 6 17.97 16.41 -3.46
C GLU A 6 18.29 14.91 -3.42
N ILE A 7 17.96 14.21 -4.52
CA ILE A 7 18.28 12.79 -4.64
C ILE A 7 19.79 12.68 -4.89
N PRO A 8 20.53 11.96 -4.03
CA PRO A 8 21.97 11.84 -4.20
C PRO A 8 22.34 11.03 -5.46
N THR A 9 23.56 11.21 -5.93
CA THR A 9 24.15 10.35 -6.95
C THR A 9 24.71 9.08 -6.28
N PHE A 10 24.38 7.92 -6.83
CA PHE A 10 24.84 6.62 -6.35
C PHE A 10 25.86 6.05 -7.33
N LYS A 11 26.84 5.32 -6.81
CA LYS A 11 27.83 4.57 -7.63
C LYS A 11 27.28 3.22 -8.09
N GLU A 12 26.40 2.66 -7.29
CA GLU A 12 25.77 1.36 -7.52
C GLU A 12 24.66 1.46 -8.57
N GLN A 13 24.36 0.34 -9.22
CA GLN A 13 23.21 0.26 -10.13
C GLN A 13 21.92 0.43 -9.36
N ILE A 14 21.14 1.45 -9.73
CA ILE A 14 19.82 1.70 -9.15
C ILE A 14 18.74 1.02 -9.98
N VAL A 15 17.85 0.30 -9.31
CA VAL A 15 16.57 -0.12 -9.85
C VAL A 15 15.46 0.56 -9.06
N TYR A 16 14.47 1.12 -9.76
CA TYR A 16 13.39 1.85 -9.11
C TYR A 16 12.00 1.40 -9.55
N VAL A 17 11.02 1.61 -8.66
CA VAL A 17 9.59 1.58 -8.96
C VAL A 17 9.03 2.98 -8.67
N SER A 18 8.21 3.52 -9.56
CA SER A 18 7.61 4.84 -9.34
C SER A 18 6.34 5.02 -10.15
N VAL A 19 5.34 5.62 -9.52
CA VAL A 19 4.11 6.15 -10.12
C VAL A 19 4.13 7.69 -10.18
N ASN A 20 5.17 8.32 -9.61
CA ASN A 20 5.34 9.76 -9.54
C ASN A 20 6.31 10.27 -10.62
N LYS A 21 5.77 10.86 -11.69
CA LYS A 21 6.57 11.38 -12.83
C LYS A 21 7.61 12.43 -12.41
N LYS A 22 7.29 13.30 -11.43
CA LYS A 22 8.20 14.34 -10.94
C LYS A 22 9.39 13.69 -10.23
N ALA A 23 9.12 12.77 -9.29
CA ALA A 23 10.16 12.03 -8.57
C ALA A 23 11.06 11.23 -9.52
N THR A 24 10.48 10.59 -10.53
CA THR A 24 11.24 9.86 -11.55
C THR A 24 12.17 10.81 -12.32
N LYS A 25 11.67 11.98 -12.72
CA LYS A 25 12.50 12.96 -13.43
C LYS A 25 13.67 13.45 -12.59
N GLU A 26 13.45 13.72 -11.30
CA GLU A 26 14.53 14.14 -10.39
C GLU A 26 15.54 13.00 -10.15
N LEU A 27 15.09 11.76 -9.98
CA LEU A 27 15.99 10.60 -9.87
C LEU A 27 16.88 10.46 -11.09
N LEU A 28 16.30 10.55 -12.29
CA LEU A 28 17.04 10.36 -13.55
C LEU A 28 17.99 11.53 -13.92
N LYS A 29 17.82 12.71 -13.31
CA LYS A 29 18.79 13.80 -13.46
C LYS A 29 20.12 13.48 -12.78
N THR A 30 20.06 12.95 -11.57
CA THR A 30 21.25 12.64 -10.77
C THR A 30 21.77 11.22 -11.02
N ASN A 31 20.90 10.32 -11.48
CA ASN A 31 21.20 8.89 -11.71
C ASN A 31 20.66 8.43 -13.06
N PRO A 32 21.23 8.88 -14.20
CA PRO A 32 20.68 8.62 -15.54
C PRO A 32 20.70 7.13 -15.94
N SER A 33 21.56 6.32 -15.32
CA SER A 33 21.64 4.86 -15.53
C SER A 33 20.61 4.05 -14.75
N ALA A 34 19.77 4.70 -13.90
CA ALA A 34 18.79 4.00 -13.10
C ALA A 34 17.75 3.27 -13.97
N LYS A 35 17.46 2.00 -13.65
CA LYS A 35 16.59 1.12 -14.43
C LYS A 35 15.19 1.04 -13.79
N ASN A 36 14.16 1.19 -14.60
CA ASN A 36 12.79 1.00 -14.13
C ASN A 36 12.48 -0.49 -14.05
N ILE A 37 12.00 -0.96 -12.89
CA ILE A 37 11.63 -2.36 -12.64
C ILE A 37 10.58 -2.88 -13.63
N LYS A 38 9.76 -1.99 -14.20
CA LYS A 38 8.73 -2.34 -15.19
C LYS A 38 9.26 -3.13 -16.38
N LYS A 39 10.52 -2.94 -16.75
CA LYS A 39 11.15 -3.67 -17.88
C LYS A 39 11.33 -5.17 -17.61
N TYR A 40 11.31 -5.57 -16.35
CA TYR A 40 11.60 -6.92 -15.87
C TYR A 40 10.41 -7.58 -15.17
N LEU A 41 9.29 -6.85 -15.05
CA LEU A 41 8.11 -7.34 -14.37
C LEU A 41 7.14 -7.96 -15.36
N GLU A 42 6.89 -9.25 -15.21
CA GLU A 42 5.77 -9.96 -15.82
C GLU A 42 4.69 -10.14 -14.77
N PHE A 43 3.51 -9.58 -15.00
CA PHE A 43 2.40 -9.64 -14.07
C PHE A 43 1.06 -9.56 -14.81
N GLU A 44 0.22 -10.58 -14.61
CA GLU A 44 -1.11 -10.65 -15.20
C GLU A 44 -2.14 -9.91 -14.32
N THR A 45 -2.93 -9.06 -14.95
CA THR A 45 -4.00 -8.33 -14.25
C THR A 45 -5.21 -8.10 -15.15
N GLU A 46 -6.40 -8.23 -14.56
CA GLU A 46 -7.66 -7.81 -15.17
C GLU A 46 -8.00 -6.33 -14.85
N TYR A 47 -7.22 -5.70 -13.95
CA TYR A 47 -7.44 -4.32 -13.54
C TYR A 47 -6.86 -3.34 -14.56
N VAL A 48 -7.71 -2.57 -15.22
CA VAL A 48 -7.29 -1.54 -16.18
C VAL A 48 -6.62 -0.37 -15.46
N GLY A 49 -5.41 0.02 -15.91
CA GLY A 49 -4.66 1.10 -15.28
C GLY A 49 -3.98 0.71 -13.96
N HIS A 50 -3.65 -0.57 -13.78
CA HIS A 50 -2.97 -1.06 -12.58
C HIS A 50 -1.59 -0.39 -12.39
N GLY A 51 -1.35 0.20 -11.22
CA GLY A 51 -0.08 0.84 -10.88
C GLY A 51 1.06 -0.17 -10.78
N ILE A 52 2.26 0.24 -11.20
CA ILE A 52 3.45 -0.62 -11.18
C ILE A 52 3.85 -1.03 -9.76
N ASP A 53 3.71 -0.16 -8.78
CA ASP A 53 3.95 -0.42 -7.36
C ASP A 53 3.03 -1.53 -6.82
N ARG A 54 1.74 -1.46 -7.16
CA ARG A 54 0.76 -2.49 -6.83
C ARG A 54 1.09 -3.82 -7.50
N ALA A 55 1.53 -3.80 -8.77
CA ALA A 55 1.94 -5.00 -9.49
C ALA A 55 3.15 -5.66 -8.82
N VAL A 56 4.17 -4.89 -8.45
CA VAL A 56 5.35 -5.38 -7.72
C VAL A 56 4.95 -5.97 -6.35
N ALA A 57 4.02 -5.35 -5.62
CA ALA A 57 3.54 -5.91 -4.36
C ALA A 57 2.87 -7.29 -4.52
N CYS A 58 2.27 -7.57 -5.69
CA CYS A 58 1.44 -8.73 -5.95
C CYS A 58 2.13 -9.89 -6.68
N VAL A 59 3.22 -9.64 -7.42
CA VAL A 59 3.77 -10.53 -8.47
C VAL A 59 4.08 -11.97 -8.05
N PHE A 60 4.42 -12.22 -6.78
CA PHE A 60 4.77 -13.57 -6.31
C PHE A 60 3.70 -14.18 -5.39
N GLN A 61 2.46 -13.79 -5.56
CA GLN A 61 1.33 -14.31 -4.80
C GLN A 61 0.41 -15.13 -5.71
N GLU A 62 0.00 -16.32 -5.26
CA GLU A 62 -0.92 -17.19 -6.01
C GLU A 62 -2.38 -16.90 -5.65
N ASP A 63 -2.71 -17.02 -4.36
CA ASP A 63 -4.03 -16.76 -3.80
C ASP A 63 -3.91 -15.94 -2.51
N ALA A 64 -4.15 -14.63 -2.60
CA ALA A 64 -4.02 -13.73 -1.46
C ALA A 64 -4.81 -12.43 -1.67
N VAL A 65 -5.01 -11.71 -0.59
CA VAL A 65 -5.38 -10.29 -0.62
C VAL A 65 -4.18 -9.47 -0.15
N ILE A 66 -3.70 -8.57 -1.00
CA ILE A 66 -2.57 -7.69 -0.69
C ILE A 66 -3.12 -6.31 -0.35
N VAL A 67 -2.77 -5.83 0.83
CA VAL A 67 -3.19 -4.52 1.35
C VAL A 67 -1.95 -3.68 1.60
N ASP A 68 -1.77 -2.66 0.77
CA ASP A 68 -0.75 -1.63 1.03
C ASP A 68 -1.41 -0.43 1.70
N ALA A 69 -1.05 -0.19 2.96
CA ALA A 69 -1.65 0.83 3.80
C ALA A 69 -0.67 1.97 4.07
N GLY A 70 -0.85 3.06 3.34
CA GLY A 70 -0.06 4.29 3.44
C GLY A 70 -0.95 5.54 3.39
N SER A 71 -0.57 6.53 2.58
CA SER A 71 -1.38 7.74 2.32
C SER A 71 -2.76 7.41 1.73
N GLU A 72 -2.82 6.35 0.98
CA GLU A 72 -4.01 5.63 0.54
C GLU A 72 -3.89 4.16 0.94
N ILE A 73 -4.99 3.44 0.97
CA ILE A 73 -5.01 2.00 1.24
C ILE A 73 -5.44 1.32 -0.03
N THR A 74 -4.50 0.63 -0.69
CA THR A 74 -4.81 -0.16 -1.88
C THR A 74 -5.05 -1.62 -1.51
N VAL A 75 -6.11 -2.20 -2.04
CA VAL A 75 -6.46 -3.61 -1.83
C VAL A 75 -6.44 -4.31 -3.18
N ASN A 76 -5.69 -5.40 -3.29
CA ASN A 76 -5.55 -6.20 -4.50
C ASN A 76 -5.94 -7.64 -4.22
N ILE A 77 -6.76 -8.22 -5.08
CA ILE A 77 -7.26 -9.59 -4.95
C ILE A 77 -6.55 -10.47 -5.97
N ILE A 78 -5.71 -11.39 -5.49
CA ILE A 78 -4.98 -12.33 -6.32
C ILE A 78 -5.68 -13.69 -6.29
N LYS A 79 -5.83 -14.30 -7.46
CA LYS A 79 -6.33 -15.65 -7.62
C LYS A 79 -5.64 -16.31 -8.81
N ASN A 80 -5.07 -17.51 -8.60
CA ASN A 80 -4.29 -18.23 -9.60
C ASN A 80 -3.18 -17.34 -10.20
N SER A 81 -2.39 -16.68 -9.34
CA SER A 81 -1.30 -15.77 -9.69
C SER A 81 -1.68 -14.56 -10.54
N LYS A 82 -2.99 -14.29 -10.73
CA LYS A 82 -3.52 -13.19 -11.53
C LYS A 82 -4.29 -12.20 -10.65
N ASN A 83 -4.07 -10.91 -10.86
CA ASN A 83 -4.87 -9.89 -10.19
C ASN A 83 -6.28 -9.84 -10.79
N LYS A 84 -7.28 -10.09 -9.95
CA LYS A 84 -8.70 -10.10 -10.30
C LYS A 84 -9.40 -8.77 -10.05
N GLY A 85 -8.64 -7.77 -9.64
CA GLY A 85 -9.17 -6.46 -9.31
C GLY A 85 -8.84 -6.05 -7.89
N GLY A 86 -9.57 -5.05 -7.41
CA GLY A 86 -9.38 -4.51 -6.07
C GLY A 86 -10.00 -3.12 -5.95
N PHE A 87 -9.68 -2.44 -4.87
CA PHE A 87 -10.20 -1.10 -4.60
C PHE A 87 -9.17 -0.25 -3.85
N ILE A 88 -9.46 1.04 -3.78
CA ILE A 88 -8.62 2.04 -3.11
C ILE A 88 -9.47 2.78 -2.10
N LEU A 89 -8.95 2.91 -0.89
CA LEU A 89 -9.56 3.65 0.21
C LEU A 89 -8.64 4.79 0.62
N PRO A 90 -9.17 5.88 1.19
CA PRO A 90 -8.35 6.88 1.85
C PRO A 90 -7.54 6.26 2.99
N GLY A 91 -6.27 6.66 3.16
CA GLY A 91 -5.49 6.29 4.34
C GLY A 91 -5.92 7.10 5.58
N PHE A 92 -5.45 6.71 6.76
CA PHE A 92 -5.82 7.35 8.03
C PHE A 92 -5.59 8.85 8.03
N SER A 93 -4.46 9.30 7.46
CA SER A 93 -4.15 10.73 7.34
C SER A 93 -5.15 11.50 6.48
N ALA A 94 -5.70 10.87 5.42
CA ALA A 94 -6.71 11.50 4.58
C ALA A 94 -8.03 11.65 5.33
N PHE A 95 -8.47 10.62 6.04
CA PHE A 95 -9.63 10.71 6.93
C PHE A 95 -9.48 11.82 7.96
N SER A 96 -8.36 11.86 8.70
CA SER A 96 -8.11 12.87 9.74
C SER A 96 -8.16 14.30 9.20
N LYS A 97 -7.71 14.52 7.96
CA LYS A 97 -7.75 15.83 7.29
C LYS A 97 -9.14 16.21 6.76
N THR A 98 -10.01 15.26 6.54
CA THR A 98 -11.34 15.50 5.95
C THR A 98 -12.35 15.98 6.99
N TYR A 99 -12.39 15.37 8.17
CA TYR A 99 -13.36 15.71 9.21
C TYR A 99 -13.30 17.17 9.67
N PRO A 100 -12.14 17.78 9.93
CA PRO A 100 -12.05 19.21 10.28
C PRO A 100 -12.54 20.16 9.18
N LYS A 101 -12.56 19.73 7.91
CA LYS A 101 -13.12 20.53 6.81
C LYS A 101 -14.64 20.55 6.82
N ILE A 102 -15.29 19.49 7.36
CA ILE A 102 -16.72 19.46 7.56
C ILE A 102 -17.11 20.36 8.72
N SER A 103 -16.43 20.25 9.85
CA SER A 103 -16.60 21.10 11.02
C SER A 103 -15.34 21.09 11.88
N LYS A 104 -14.92 22.25 12.40
CA LYS A 104 -13.78 22.35 13.34
C LYS A 104 -13.97 21.49 14.59
N LYS A 105 -15.23 21.26 15.03
CA LYS A 105 -15.59 20.41 16.17
C LYS A 105 -15.31 18.93 15.95
N LEU A 106 -15.13 18.50 14.68
CA LEU A 106 -14.84 17.10 14.31
C LEU A 106 -13.32 16.83 14.22
N LYS A 107 -12.47 17.78 14.64
CA LYS A 107 -11.04 17.54 14.76
C LYS A 107 -10.78 16.47 15.82
N PHE A 108 -9.97 15.48 15.48
CA PHE A 108 -9.58 14.40 16.39
C PHE A 108 -8.13 13.98 16.14
N ASP A 109 -7.52 13.44 17.16
CA ASP A 109 -6.25 12.74 17.05
C ASP A 109 -6.53 11.23 17.03
N PHE A 110 -5.93 10.54 16.08
CA PHE A 110 -6.16 9.10 15.90
C PHE A 110 -5.57 8.31 17.07
N GLU A 111 -6.38 7.46 17.68
CA GLU A 111 -5.96 6.53 18.72
C GLU A 111 -5.90 5.10 18.17
N LYS A 112 -4.85 4.36 18.55
CA LYS A 112 -4.64 3.00 18.06
C LYS A 112 -5.61 1.97 18.67
N ASN A 113 -6.14 2.25 19.85
CA ASN A 113 -6.96 1.31 20.64
C ASN A 113 -8.43 1.72 20.64
N VAL A 114 -9.09 1.62 19.48
CA VAL A 114 -10.52 1.89 19.36
C VAL A 114 -11.30 0.60 19.60
N ASN A 115 -12.25 0.63 20.51
CA ASN A 115 -13.17 -0.50 20.72
C ASN A 115 -14.17 -0.58 19.54
N LEU A 116 -14.05 -1.64 18.74
CA LEU A 116 -14.93 -1.88 17.58
C LEU A 116 -16.12 -2.80 17.88
N ASP A 117 -16.26 -3.30 19.10
CA ASP A 117 -17.34 -4.22 19.50
C ASP A 117 -18.54 -3.50 20.09
N LYS A 118 -18.35 -2.23 20.47
CA LYS A 118 -19.43 -1.40 21.06
C LYS A 118 -19.70 -0.18 20.19
N ILE A 119 -20.96 0.21 20.12
CA ILE A 119 -21.34 1.48 19.47
C ILE A 119 -20.85 2.64 20.33
N PRO A 120 -20.09 3.59 19.75
CA PRO A 120 -19.52 4.73 20.47
C PRO A 120 -20.60 5.71 20.93
N LEU A 121 -20.34 6.34 22.08
CA LEU A 121 -21.23 7.36 22.67
C LEU A 121 -20.62 8.78 22.66
N GLN A 122 -19.42 8.94 22.10
CA GLN A 122 -18.73 10.22 21.99
C GLN A 122 -18.31 10.47 20.54
N THR A 123 -18.33 11.75 20.13
CA THR A 123 -18.04 12.14 18.73
C THR A 123 -16.67 11.66 18.26
N LYS A 124 -15.62 11.79 19.06
CA LYS A 124 -14.26 11.34 18.71
C LYS A 124 -14.23 9.83 18.42
N ASP A 125 -14.82 9.04 19.30
CA ASP A 125 -14.86 7.57 19.15
C ASP A 125 -15.72 7.16 17.97
N ALA A 126 -16.85 7.87 17.75
CA ALA A 126 -17.76 7.61 16.63
C ALA A 126 -17.06 7.83 15.27
N ILE A 127 -16.23 8.88 15.15
CA ILE A 127 -15.44 9.14 13.94
C ILE A 127 -14.44 8.00 13.71
N GLN A 128 -13.68 7.63 14.74
CA GLN A 128 -12.66 6.60 14.63
C GLN A 128 -13.24 5.22 14.37
N TYR A 129 -14.35 4.88 15.03
CA TYR A 129 -15.12 3.66 14.79
C TYR A 129 -15.56 3.58 13.33
N ALA A 130 -16.22 4.62 12.83
CA ALA A 130 -16.71 4.66 11.44
C ALA A 130 -15.57 4.53 10.44
N MET A 131 -14.45 5.25 10.65
CA MET A 131 -13.27 5.20 9.81
C MET A 131 -12.69 3.78 9.77
N LEU A 132 -12.44 3.18 10.93
CA LEU A 132 -11.86 1.83 10.99
C LEU A 132 -12.80 0.78 10.40
N LYS A 133 -14.10 0.83 10.71
CA LYS A 133 -15.10 -0.10 10.14
C LYS A 133 -15.19 0.04 8.62
N SER A 134 -15.14 1.27 8.08
CA SER A 134 -15.19 1.50 6.63
C SER A 134 -13.96 0.92 5.91
N ILE A 135 -12.82 0.80 6.58
CA ILE A 135 -11.61 0.16 6.05
C ILE A 135 -11.67 -1.36 6.23
N ILE A 136 -11.99 -1.82 7.44
CA ILE A 136 -11.90 -3.23 7.82
C ILE A 136 -12.96 -4.09 7.12
N LEU A 137 -14.20 -3.61 7.03
CA LEU A 137 -15.31 -4.43 6.53
C LEU A 137 -15.15 -4.83 5.05
N PRO A 138 -14.83 -3.91 4.11
CA PRO A 138 -14.63 -4.31 2.71
C PRO A 138 -13.42 -5.23 2.54
N ILE A 139 -12.34 -5.06 3.32
CA ILE A 139 -11.20 -5.97 3.28
C ILE A 139 -11.62 -7.37 3.79
N LYS A 140 -12.36 -7.46 4.89
CA LYS A 140 -12.90 -8.74 5.41
C LYS A 140 -13.80 -9.43 4.40
N GLU A 141 -14.63 -8.68 3.68
CA GLU A 141 -15.55 -9.22 2.69
C GLU A 141 -14.80 -9.93 1.55
N VAL A 142 -13.76 -9.29 0.99
CA VAL A 142 -13.01 -9.83 -0.15
C VAL A 142 -11.96 -10.88 0.25
N SER A 143 -11.60 -10.94 1.53
CA SER A 143 -10.57 -11.83 2.06
C SER A 143 -11.11 -13.13 2.67
N LYS A 144 -12.39 -13.43 2.52
CA LYS A 144 -12.98 -14.67 3.02
C LYS A 144 -12.14 -15.88 2.59
N ASN A 145 -11.62 -16.63 3.57
CA ASN A 145 -10.79 -17.83 3.34
C ASN A 145 -9.47 -17.61 2.58
N LYS A 146 -8.96 -16.38 2.50
CA LYS A 146 -7.69 -16.06 1.86
C LYS A 146 -6.67 -15.55 2.87
N ASN A 147 -5.40 -15.76 2.58
CA ASN A 147 -4.31 -15.10 3.30
C ASN A 147 -4.32 -13.61 2.98
N ILE A 148 -4.12 -12.79 4.00
CA ILE A 148 -4.01 -11.35 3.84
C ILE A 148 -2.58 -10.95 4.13
N ILE A 149 -1.97 -10.22 3.19
CA ILE A 149 -0.62 -9.66 3.35
C ILE A 149 -0.75 -8.15 3.43
N PHE A 150 -0.39 -7.61 4.57
CA PHE A 150 -0.33 -6.16 4.79
C PHE A 150 1.09 -5.65 4.59
N THR A 151 1.20 -4.48 3.96
CA THR A 151 2.44 -3.70 3.83
C THR A 151 2.13 -2.22 4.02
N GLY A 152 3.15 -1.35 3.88
CA GLY A 152 3.01 0.08 4.10
C GLY A 152 3.08 0.49 5.57
N GLY A 153 3.12 1.81 5.81
CA GLY A 153 3.35 2.40 7.13
C GLY A 153 2.28 2.07 8.17
N ASP A 154 1.02 2.00 7.73
CA ASP A 154 -0.14 1.68 8.57
C ASP A 154 -0.52 0.19 8.53
N GLY A 155 0.19 -0.61 7.70
CA GLY A 155 -0.09 -2.03 7.50
C GLY A 155 -0.01 -2.85 8.79
N LYS A 156 0.96 -2.55 9.66
CA LYS A 156 1.10 -3.23 10.97
C LYS A 156 -0.12 -3.00 11.87
N LEU A 157 -0.65 -1.77 11.88
CA LEU A 157 -1.84 -1.45 12.65
C LEU A 157 -3.07 -2.20 12.11
N LEU A 158 -3.28 -2.15 10.80
CA LEU A 158 -4.43 -2.81 10.17
C LEU A 158 -4.38 -4.34 10.31
N SER A 159 -3.21 -4.96 10.18
CA SER A 159 -3.07 -6.41 10.32
C SER A 159 -3.58 -6.93 11.65
N GLY A 160 -3.51 -6.14 12.72
CA GLY A 160 -4.02 -6.50 14.04
C GLY A 160 -5.53 -6.75 14.12
N TYR A 161 -6.30 -6.30 13.13
CA TYR A 161 -7.76 -6.53 13.05
C TYR A 161 -8.14 -7.81 12.28
N PHE A 162 -7.15 -8.59 11.83
CA PHE A 162 -7.36 -9.78 10.99
C PHE A 162 -6.60 -10.98 11.53
N LYS A 163 -7.31 -12.09 11.82
CA LYS A 163 -6.69 -13.31 12.40
C LYS A 163 -5.72 -14.00 11.44
N ASN A 164 -6.05 -14.05 10.14
CA ASN A 164 -5.25 -14.74 9.11
C ASN A 164 -4.50 -13.72 8.25
N SER A 165 -3.63 -12.94 8.89
CA SER A 165 -2.87 -11.91 8.22
C SER A 165 -1.40 -11.92 8.58
N VAL A 166 -0.57 -11.47 7.65
CA VAL A 166 0.86 -11.27 7.84
C VAL A 166 1.20 -9.83 7.48
N TYR A 167 2.02 -9.16 8.29
CA TYR A 167 2.59 -7.87 7.96
C TYR A 167 4.01 -8.04 7.41
N LYS A 168 4.24 -7.54 6.20
CA LYS A 168 5.56 -7.49 5.53
C LYS A 168 5.91 -6.05 5.23
N LYS A 169 6.79 -5.47 6.05
CA LYS A 169 7.19 -4.06 5.95
C LYS A 169 7.80 -3.73 4.58
N ASP A 170 8.69 -4.59 4.12
CA ASP A 170 9.53 -4.36 2.96
C ASP A 170 9.09 -5.17 1.73
N LEU A 171 7.81 -5.59 1.66
CA LEU A 171 7.26 -6.47 0.61
C LEU A 171 7.63 -6.03 -0.81
N ILE A 172 7.50 -4.73 -1.11
CA ILE A 172 7.81 -4.19 -2.44
C ILE A 172 9.30 -4.36 -2.75
N PHE A 173 10.18 -4.04 -1.79
CA PHE A 173 11.65 -4.15 -1.99
C PHE A 173 12.09 -5.62 -2.07
N GLU A 174 11.52 -6.50 -1.26
CA GLU A 174 11.77 -7.95 -1.34
C GLU A 174 11.38 -8.49 -2.73
N ASN A 175 10.21 -8.10 -3.23
CA ASN A 175 9.74 -8.51 -4.54
C ASN A 175 10.58 -7.89 -5.67
N MET A 176 10.98 -6.61 -5.57
CA MET A 176 11.90 -6.00 -6.51
C MET A 176 13.21 -6.77 -6.59
N LYS A 177 13.80 -7.14 -5.45
CA LYS A 177 15.01 -7.96 -5.41
C LYS A 177 14.81 -9.28 -6.14
N ARG A 178 13.74 -10.01 -5.83
CA ARG A 178 13.42 -11.29 -6.51
C ARG A 178 13.26 -11.15 -8.02
N ILE A 179 12.63 -10.06 -8.50
CA ILE A 179 12.51 -9.77 -9.95
C ILE A 179 13.89 -9.56 -10.57
N ILE A 180 14.75 -8.80 -9.90
CA ILE A 180 16.12 -8.51 -10.38
C ILE A 180 16.94 -9.80 -10.44
N ASP A 181 16.92 -10.59 -9.37
CA ASP A 181 17.66 -11.86 -9.28
C ASP A 181 17.21 -12.84 -10.37
N ALA A 182 15.89 -12.96 -10.60
CA ALA A 182 15.33 -13.85 -11.64
C ALA A 182 15.70 -13.45 -13.08
N ASN A 183 15.94 -12.16 -13.31
CA ASN A 183 16.29 -11.64 -14.64
C ASN A 183 17.79 -11.42 -14.85
N ASN A 184 18.67 -11.83 -13.92
CA ASN A 184 20.12 -11.58 -13.94
C ASN A 184 20.46 -10.10 -14.25
N CYS A 185 19.66 -9.16 -13.74
CA CYS A 185 19.73 -7.76 -14.13
C CYS A 185 20.86 -6.96 -13.46
N VAL A 186 21.65 -7.60 -12.63
CA VAL A 186 22.81 -7.02 -11.92
C VAL A 186 24.03 -7.86 -12.25
N ALA A 187 24.44 -7.83 -13.50
CA ALA A 187 25.78 -8.18 -13.94
C ALA A 187 26.42 -6.93 -14.53
#